data_f4c9a1f1a91d032bc58f8e3a8b331642
#
_entry.id   f4c9a1f1a91d032bc58f8e3a8b331642
#
_cell.length_a   1.000
_cell.length_b   1.000
_cell.length_c   1.000
_cell.angle_alpha   90.00
_cell.angle_beta   90.00
_cell.angle_gamma   90.00
#
_symmetry.space_group_name_H-M   'P 1'
#
loop_
_entity.id
_entity.type
_entity.pdbx_description
1 polymer ?
#
loop_
_entity_poly.entity_id
_entity_poly.type
_entity_poly.pdbx_seq_one_letter_code
_entity_poly.pdbx_strand_id
1 'polypeptide(L)'
;MIGAGRPAVTAALKEASLDLDAVSQKGGRPVLKNFSEIPDGATRALVMLDSGEFDLQTAIDRTLRMLSANPRGYFLMVEWDTHTDRVRLGLDRLVTLDRVIARTAQKVGSDTLLLFTADHSFDLRLRGGTFGPQLLDGLEQAEADAPKGQVRITSLRMDNGHTGEEVLAAAQGPGAERVGGFMANTDLFRVMMAAYGWEASPPSPTR
;
A
#
# COMPACT_ATOMS: atom_id res chain seq x y z
N MET A 1 0.44 9.27 10.99
CA MET A 1 0.05 9.09 9.58
C MET A 1 1.14 9.70 8.69
N ILE A 2 1.53 8.99 7.65
CA ILE A 2 2.44 9.49 6.61
C ILE A 2 1.70 9.35 5.28
N GLY A 3 1.69 10.38 4.45
CA GLY A 3 1.04 10.33 3.14
C GLY A 3 1.44 11.48 2.23
N ALA A 4 1.22 11.31 0.94
CA ALA A 4 1.37 12.37 -0.07
C ALA A 4 0.14 13.30 -0.07
N GLY A 5 0.23 14.39 -0.84
CA GLY A 5 -0.89 15.30 -1.08
C GLY A 5 -0.80 16.65 -0.35
N ARG A 6 0.32 16.98 0.28
CA ARG A 6 0.49 18.29 0.95
C ARG A 6 0.14 19.49 0.07
N PRO A 7 0.55 19.56 -1.22
CA PRO A 7 0.18 20.68 -2.08
C PRO A 7 -1.33 20.81 -2.27
N ALA A 8 -2.05 19.69 -2.47
CA ALA A 8 -3.51 19.71 -2.66
C ALA A 8 -4.24 20.15 -1.40
N VAL A 9 -3.85 19.61 -0.22
CA VAL A 9 -4.42 20.01 1.07
C VAL A 9 -4.14 21.48 1.34
N THR A 10 -2.93 21.96 1.07
CA THR A 10 -2.57 23.38 1.24
C THR A 10 -3.41 24.29 0.33
N ALA A 11 -3.62 23.90 -0.92
CA ALA A 11 -4.46 24.64 -1.86
C ALA A 11 -5.92 24.70 -1.38
N ALA A 12 -6.51 23.57 -0.98
CA ALA A 12 -7.88 23.53 -0.49
C ALA A 12 -8.08 24.35 0.80
N LEU A 13 -7.11 24.33 1.72
CA LEU A 13 -7.15 25.17 2.92
C LEU A 13 -7.07 26.66 2.58
N LYS A 14 -6.22 27.02 1.62
CA LYS A 14 -6.10 28.41 1.15
C LYS A 14 -7.40 28.93 0.53
N GLU A 15 -8.12 28.12 -0.23
CA GLU A 15 -9.45 28.45 -0.76
C GLU A 15 -10.45 28.72 0.38
N ALA A 16 -10.33 27.99 1.49
CA ALA A 16 -11.11 28.20 2.69
C ALA A 16 -10.58 29.34 3.61
N SER A 17 -9.60 30.13 3.15
CA SER A 17 -8.92 31.16 3.94
C SER A 17 -8.24 30.62 5.21
N LEU A 18 -7.76 29.39 5.16
CA LEU A 18 -7.04 28.73 6.24
C LEU A 18 -5.58 28.48 5.83
N ASP A 19 -4.71 28.43 6.84
CA ASP A 19 -3.30 28.08 6.69
C ASP A 19 -3.01 26.71 7.33
N LEU A 20 -2.28 25.83 6.64
CA LEU A 20 -2.00 24.46 7.09
C LEU A 20 -1.23 24.44 8.41
N ASP A 21 -0.19 25.27 8.53
CA ASP A 21 0.66 25.31 9.72
C ASP A 21 -0.12 25.85 10.93
N ALA A 22 -0.93 26.89 10.73
CA ALA A 22 -1.78 27.45 11.77
C ALA A 22 -2.85 26.44 12.25
N VAL A 23 -3.51 25.72 11.34
CA VAL A 23 -4.48 24.68 11.68
C VAL A 23 -3.81 23.54 12.43
N SER A 24 -2.63 23.10 12.00
CA SER A 24 -1.90 22.00 12.63
C SER A 24 -1.39 22.36 14.03
N GLN A 25 -0.86 23.59 14.19
CA GLN A 25 -0.42 24.09 15.50
C GLN A 25 -1.59 24.22 16.47
N LYS A 26 -2.72 24.77 16.06
CA LYS A 26 -3.94 24.84 16.86
C LYS A 26 -4.43 23.44 17.29
N GLY A 27 -4.28 22.45 16.43
CA GLY A 27 -4.58 21.04 16.72
C GLY A 27 -3.53 20.33 17.59
N GLY A 28 -2.43 21.02 17.99
CA GLY A 28 -1.33 20.42 18.77
C GLY A 28 -0.59 19.30 18.02
N ARG A 29 -0.63 19.30 16.68
CA ARG A 29 -0.02 18.27 15.82
C ARG A 29 0.68 18.94 14.64
N PRO A 30 1.94 19.36 14.79
CA PRO A 30 2.68 19.94 13.68
C PRO A 30 2.75 18.97 12.51
N VAL A 31 2.52 19.50 11.30
CA VAL A 31 2.68 18.74 10.07
C VAL A 31 4.14 18.76 9.68
N LEU A 32 4.74 17.57 9.63
CA LEU A 32 6.09 17.39 9.14
C LEU A 32 6.05 17.24 7.60
N LYS A 33 7.11 17.68 6.94
CA LYS A 33 7.22 17.64 5.47
C LYS A 33 7.94 16.39 4.98
N ASN A 34 8.67 15.73 5.90
CA ASN A 34 9.43 14.53 5.62
C ASN A 34 9.37 13.58 6.82
N PHE A 35 9.38 12.27 6.57
CA PHE A 35 9.42 11.27 7.63
C PHE A 35 10.76 11.23 8.38
N SER A 36 11.84 11.79 7.82
CA SER A 36 13.12 11.99 8.53
C SER A 36 13.01 13.05 9.65
N GLU A 37 12.00 13.92 9.61
CA GLU A 37 11.74 14.93 10.63
C GLU A 37 11.01 14.37 11.86
N ILE A 38 10.57 13.11 11.83
CA ILE A 38 9.94 12.47 12.99
C ILE A 38 10.97 12.38 14.11
N PRO A 39 10.74 13.04 15.27
CA PRO A 39 11.69 13.00 16.38
C PRO A 39 11.89 11.58 16.92
N ASP A 40 13.07 11.30 17.41
CA ASP A 40 13.29 10.06 18.16
C ASP A 40 12.43 10.05 19.42
N GLY A 41 11.80 8.91 19.71
CA GLY A 41 10.86 8.79 20.83
C GLY A 41 9.47 9.38 20.60
N ALA A 42 9.17 9.89 19.40
CA ALA A 42 7.83 10.33 19.05
C ALA A 42 6.82 9.18 19.18
N THR A 43 5.69 9.43 19.81
CA THR A 43 4.58 8.46 19.94
C THR A 43 3.49 8.70 18.89
N ARG A 44 3.55 9.81 18.18
CA ARG A 44 2.64 10.21 17.11
C ARG A 44 3.32 11.16 16.16
N ALA A 45 2.97 11.08 14.88
CA ALA A 45 3.43 12.00 13.85
C ALA A 45 2.36 12.16 12.77
N LEU A 46 2.31 13.35 12.17
CA LEU A 46 1.57 13.62 10.94
C LEU A 46 2.58 14.15 9.92
N VAL A 47 2.80 13.35 8.87
CA VAL A 47 3.73 13.70 7.79
C VAL A 47 2.94 13.84 6.51
N MET A 48 3.02 14.98 5.88
CA MET A 48 2.43 15.24 4.57
C MET A 48 3.54 15.52 3.56
N LEU A 49 3.75 14.58 2.66
CA LEU A 49 4.76 14.67 1.62
C LEU A 49 4.26 15.46 0.42
N ASP A 50 5.17 16.08 -0.31
CA ASP A 50 4.85 16.81 -1.55
C ASP A 50 4.52 15.88 -2.71
N SER A 51 5.10 14.69 -2.72
CA SER A 51 4.98 13.70 -3.77
C SER A 51 4.72 12.32 -3.19
N GLY A 52 4.06 11.43 -3.96
CA GLY A 52 3.94 10.01 -3.67
C GLY A 52 5.23 9.23 -3.94
N GLU A 53 6.22 9.85 -4.57
CA GLU A 53 7.52 9.22 -4.81
C GLU A 53 8.43 9.42 -3.59
N PHE A 54 8.57 8.37 -2.79
CA PHE A 54 9.42 8.38 -1.59
C PHE A 54 9.93 6.96 -1.28
N ASP A 55 10.94 6.86 -0.44
CA ASP A 55 11.46 5.57 0.01
C ASP A 55 10.48 4.92 1.00
N LEU A 56 9.67 3.99 0.46
CA LEU A 56 8.67 3.23 1.21
C LEU A 56 9.28 2.45 2.38
N GLN A 57 10.45 1.82 2.18
CA GLN A 57 11.11 1.06 3.23
C GLN A 57 11.50 1.93 4.41
N THR A 58 12.08 3.09 4.14
CA THR A 58 12.47 4.04 5.19
C THR A 58 11.24 4.59 5.93
N ALA A 59 10.14 4.86 5.23
CA ALA A 59 8.89 5.31 5.84
C ALA A 59 8.31 4.24 6.78
N ILE A 60 8.29 2.97 6.35
CA ILE A 60 7.85 1.83 7.18
C ILE A 60 8.77 1.67 8.39
N ASP A 61 10.08 1.70 8.21
CA ASP A 61 11.05 1.52 9.29
C ASP A 61 10.92 2.59 10.38
N ARG A 62 10.71 3.85 9.98
CA ARG A 62 10.44 4.95 10.92
C ARG A 62 9.12 4.76 11.66
N THR A 63 8.08 4.37 10.94
CA THR A 63 6.76 4.13 11.53
C THR A 63 6.77 2.96 12.50
N LEU A 64 7.37 1.84 12.13
CA LEU A 64 7.50 0.67 13.01
C LEU A 64 8.27 1.01 14.29
N ARG A 65 9.38 1.75 14.19
CA ARG A 65 10.15 2.19 15.37
C ARG A 65 9.30 3.01 16.34
N MET A 66 8.45 3.91 15.80
CA MET A 66 7.55 4.72 16.62
C MET A 66 6.44 3.88 17.23
N LEU A 67 5.82 2.96 16.48
CA LEU A 67 4.67 2.19 16.93
C LEU A 67 5.04 1.05 17.87
N SER A 68 6.17 0.40 17.67
CA SER A 68 6.65 -0.71 18.51
C SER A 68 7.01 -0.29 19.94
N ALA A 69 7.12 1.01 20.20
CA ALA A 69 7.27 1.52 21.56
C ALA A 69 5.98 1.37 22.42
N ASN A 70 4.84 1.06 21.80
CA ASN A 70 3.60 0.84 22.54
C ASN A 70 3.54 -0.60 23.09
N PRO A 71 3.55 -0.81 24.43
CA PRO A 71 3.56 -2.16 25.00
C PRO A 71 2.25 -2.94 24.77
N ARG A 72 1.18 -2.28 24.32
CA ARG A 72 -0.10 -2.92 23.97
C ARG A 72 -0.18 -3.38 22.51
N GLY A 73 0.90 -3.23 21.76
CA GLY A 73 0.94 -3.53 20.33
C GLY A 73 0.52 -2.36 19.45
N TYR A 74 0.44 -2.61 18.16
CA TYR A 74 0.12 -1.59 17.16
C TYR A 74 -0.65 -2.20 15.97
N PHE A 75 -1.33 -1.33 15.25
CA PHE A 75 -1.83 -1.58 13.91
C PHE A 75 -1.14 -0.60 12.94
N LEU A 76 -0.58 -1.13 11.87
CA LEU A 76 0.00 -0.34 10.78
C LEU A 76 -0.65 -0.77 9.47
N MET A 77 -1.29 0.16 8.79
CA MET A 77 -1.72 -0.02 7.40
C MET A 77 -0.76 0.71 6.48
N VAL A 78 -0.30 0.03 5.44
CA VAL A 78 0.55 0.57 4.39
C VAL A 78 -0.20 0.41 3.08
N GLU A 79 -0.43 1.50 2.40
CA GLU A 79 -0.98 1.53 1.05
C GLU A 79 0.12 1.98 0.09
N TRP A 80 0.29 1.25 -1.01
CA TRP A 80 1.26 1.54 -2.03
C TRP A 80 0.67 1.31 -3.41
N ASP A 81 0.54 2.39 -4.16
CA ASP A 81 -0.02 2.35 -5.50
C ASP A 81 0.97 1.73 -6.50
N THR A 82 0.65 0.52 -6.97
CA THR A 82 1.35 -0.14 -8.07
C THR A 82 0.62 0.03 -9.40
N HIS A 83 -0.63 0.50 -9.35
CA HIS A 83 -1.45 0.81 -10.50
C HIS A 83 -0.97 2.10 -11.18
N THR A 84 -0.65 2.05 -12.46
CA THR A 84 -0.13 3.21 -13.19
C THR A 84 -0.47 3.11 -14.67
N ASP A 85 -0.57 4.25 -15.33
CA ASP A 85 -0.73 4.35 -16.79
C ASP A 85 0.46 3.77 -17.58
N ARG A 86 1.55 3.39 -16.90
CA ARG A 86 2.77 2.83 -17.49
C ARG A 86 3.07 1.46 -16.92
N VAL A 87 3.03 0.43 -17.75
CA VAL A 87 3.28 -0.97 -17.37
C VAL A 87 4.65 -1.15 -16.72
N ARG A 88 5.69 -0.60 -17.33
CA ARG A 88 7.05 -0.69 -16.79
C ARG A 88 7.13 -0.14 -15.37
N LEU A 89 6.62 1.05 -15.15
CA LEU A 89 6.63 1.70 -13.84
C LEU A 89 5.84 0.89 -12.81
N GLY A 90 4.66 0.37 -13.16
CA GLY A 90 3.85 -0.48 -12.29
C GLY A 90 4.58 -1.76 -11.88
N LEU A 91 5.22 -2.43 -12.84
CA LEU A 91 6.02 -3.64 -12.56
C LEU A 91 7.22 -3.34 -11.67
N ASP A 92 7.93 -2.24 -11.88
CA ASP A 92 9.06 -1.83 -11.06
C ASP A 92 8.62 -1.48 -9.62
N ARG A 93 7.47 -0.85 -9.47
CA ARG A 93 6.84 -0.60 -8.15
C ARG A 93 6.43 -1.90 -7.46
N LEU A 94 5.87 -2.85 -8.20
CA LEU A 94 5.51 -4.16 -7.66
C LEU A 94 6.74 -4.94 -7.16
N VAL A 95 7.83 -4.96 -7.93
CA VAL A 95 9.10 -5.57 -7.52
C VAL A 95 9.68 -4.86 -6.28
N THR A 96 9.52 -3.54 -6.19
CA THR A 96 9.94 -2.76 -5.04
C THR A 96 9.11 -3.13 -3.81
N LEU A 97 7.78 -3.22 -3.94
CA LEU A 97 6.87 -3.61 -2.87
C LEU A 97 7.19 -5.02 -2.35
N ASP A 98 7.43 -5.98 -3.24
CA ASP A 98 7.82 -7.35 -2.87
C ASP A 98 9.06 -7.36 -1.97
N ARG A 99 10.10 -6.62 -2.34
CA ARG A 99 11.32 -6.47 -1.53
C ARG A 99 11.05 -5.81 -0.17
N VAL A 100 10.18 -4.80 -0.14
CA VAL A 100 9.79 -4.12 1.09
C VAL A 100 9.02 -5.06 2.02
N ILE A 101 8.09 -5.85 1.49
CA ILE A 101 7.37 -6.88 2.24
C ILE A 101 8.35 -7.89 2.84
N ALA A 102 9.27 -8.45 2.03
CA ALA A 102 10.25 -9.42 2.48
C ALA A 102 11.16 -8.87 3.60
N ARG A 103 11.64 -7.63 3.47
CA ARG A 103 12.45 -6.98 4.51
C ARG A 103 11.65 -6.66 5.77
N THR A 104 10.41 -6.26 5.61
CA THR A 104 9.51 -5.98 6.75
C THR A 104 9.22 -7.26 7.51
N ALA A 105 8.94 -8.36 6.81
CA ALA A 105 8.73 -9.69 7.41
C ALA A 105 9.90 -10.16 8.28
N GLN A 106 11.14 -9.83 7.88
CA GLN A 106 12.33 -10.14 8.68
C GLN A 106 12.47 -9.26 9.93
N LYS A 107 11.88 -8.06 9.93
CA LYS A 107 12.01 -7.06 11.02
C LYS A 107 10.98 -7.20 12.12
N VAL A 108 9.72 -7.55 11.74
CA VAL A 108 8.57 -7.54 12.68
C VAL A 108 8.58 -8.82 13.47
N GLY A 109 9.36 -9.58 13.78
CA GLY A 109 9.33 -10.73 14.70
C GLY A 109 8.16 -11.68 14.51
N SER A 110 8.16 -12.75 15.29
CA SER A 110 7.16 -13.82 15.22
C SER A 110 5.83 -13.50 15.95
N ASP A 111 5.78 -12.40 16.66
CA ASP A 111 4.58 -11.93 17.42
C ASP A 111 3.74 -10.93 16.64
N THR A 112 4.11 -10.62 15.43
CA THR A 112 3.43 -9.66 14.55
C THR A 112 2.80 -10.37 13.35
N LEU A 113 1.49 -10.20 13.15
CA LEU A 113 0.83 -10.59 11.91
C LEU A 113 1.21 -9.58 10.81
N LEU A 114 1.87 -10.05 9.77
CA LEU A 114 2.05 -9.33 8.51
C LEU A 114 1.04 -9.88 7.51
N LEU A 115 0.14 -9.03 7.03
CA LEU A 115 -0.89 -9.38 6.06
C LEU A 115 -0.71 -8.54 4.80
N PHE A 116 -0.71 -9.19 3.65
CA PHE A 116 -0.71 -8.57 2.34
C PHE A 116 -2.01 -8.87 1.59
N THR A 117 -2.58 -7.88 0.94
CA THR A 117 -3.65 -8.04 -0.05
C THR A 117 -3.67 -6.86 -1.00
N ALA A 118 -4.25 -7.04 -2.18
CA ALA A 118 -4.65 -5.91 -3.01
C ALA A 118 -6.09 -5.49 -2.65
N ASP A 119 -6.45 -4.25 -2.92
CA ASP A 119 -7.79 -3.69 -2.75
C ASP A 119 -8.73 -4.06 -3.89
N HIS A 120 -8.18 -4.19 -5.11
CA HIS A 120 -8.89 -4.64 -6.32
C HIS A 120 -7.93 -5.26 -7.32
N SER A 121 -8.49 -5.93 -8.31
CA SER A 121 -7.75 -6.41 -9.48
C SER A 121 -7.64 -5.31 -10.55
N PHE A 122 -6.85 -5.57 -11.57
CA PHE A 122 -6.43 -4.61 -12.58
C PHE A 122 -6.41 -5.27 -13.96
N ASP A 123 -6.88 -4.59 -15.03
CA ASP A 123 -6.94 -5.17 -16.37
C ASP A 123 -5.56 -5.23 -17.04
N LEU A 124 -4.70 -6.06 -16.49
CA LEU A 124 -3.42 -6.45 -17.06
C LEU A 124 -3.47 -7.93 -17.47
N ARG A 125 -3.37 -8.22 -18.76
CA ARG A 125 -3.48 -9.57 -19.30
C ARG A 125 -2.18 -10.00 -19.95
N LEU A 126 -1.64 -11.10 -19.49
CA LEU A 126 -0.52 -11.77 -20.12
C LEU A 126 -1.03 -12.82 -21.09
N ARG A 127 -0.42 -12.93 -22.26
CA ARG A 127 -0.70 -13.96 -23.25
C ARG A 127 0.49 -14.91 -23.32
N GLY A 128 0.22 -16.21 -23.41
CA GLY A 128 1.22 -17.18 -23.80
C GLY A 128 1.76 -16.82 -25.19
N GLY A 129 3.06 -16.65 -25.28
CA GLY A 129 3.72 -16.24 -26.52
C GLY A 129 4.34 -17.40 -27.28
N THR A 130 4.79 -17.13 -28.49
CA THR A 130 5.71 -17.98 -29.23
C THR A 130 7.05 -18.00 -28.52
N PHE A 131 7.71 -19.14 -28.48
CA PHE A 131 9.06 -19.24 -27.93
C PHE A 131 10.03 -18.30 -28.70
N GLY A 132 10.74 -17.45 -27.96
CA GLY A 132 11.79 -16.58 -28.53
C GLY A 132 11.72 -15.12 -28.07
N PRO A 133 10.63 -14.35 -28.35
CA PRO A 133 10.54 -12.95 -27.89
C PRO A 133 10.49 -12.84 -26.37
N GLN A 134 11.13 -11.80 -25.83
CA GLN A 134 11.00 -11.48 -24.42
C GLN A 134 9.59 -10.94 -24.10
N LEU A 135 9.13 -11.14 -22.86
CA LEU A 135 7.78 -10.76 -22.47
C LEU A 135 7.45 -9.29 -22.71
N LEU A 136 8.42 -8.39 -22.58
CA LEU A 136 8.23 -6.95 -22.67
C LEU A 136 8.81 -6.36 -23.98
N ASP A 137 9.09 -7.19 -24.98
CA ASP A 137 9.58 -6.69 -26.29
C ASP A 137 8.55 -5.73 -26.91
N GLY A 138 9.03 -4.54 -27.28
CA GLY A 138 8.21 -3.47 -27.86
C GLY A 138 7.40 -2.64 -26.86
N LEU A 139 7.55 -2.88 -25.55
CA LEU A 139 6.77 -2.17 -24.55
C LEU A 139 6.99 -0.65 -24.56
N GLU A 140 8.25 -0.19 -24.65
CA GLU A 140 8.57 1.25 -24.64
C GLU A 140 7.90 1.99 -25.80
N GLN A 141 7.97 1.41 -27.00
CA GLN A 141 7.30 1.98 -28.17
C GLN A 141 5.78 1.97 -28.01
N ALA A 142 5.22 0.87 -27.53
CA ALA A 142 3.78 0.76 -27.30
C ALA A 142 3.28 1.76 -26.24
N GLU A 143 4.04 2.02 -25.20
CA GLU A 143 3.72 3.05 -24.18
C GLU A 143 3.83 4.48 -24.73
N ALA A 144 4.73 4.73 -25.67
CA ALA A 144 4.88 6.03 -26.31
C ALA A 144 3.73 6.33 -27.30
N ASP A 145 3.28 5.31 -28.03
CA ASP A 145 2.30 5.44 -29.10
C ASP A 145 0.84 5.29 -28.64
N ALA A 146 0.63 4.67 -27.49
CA ALA A 146 -0.70 4.37 -26.98
C ALA A 146 -1.37 5.58 -26.30
N PRO A 147 -2.71 5.66 -26.30
CA PRO A 147 -3.41 6.51 -25.38
C PRO A 147 -3.02 6.19 -23.93
N LYS A 148 -3.02 7.20 -23.09
CA LYS A 148 -2.66 7.05 -21.67
C LYS A 148 -3.43 5.91 -21.02
N GLY A 149 -2.72 4.99 -20.36
CA GLY A 149 -3.31 3.84 -19.68
C GLY A 149 -3.75 2.68 -20.58
N GLN A 150 -3.40 2.69 -21.88
CA GLN A 150 -3.68 1.58 -22.79
C GLN A 150 -2.39 1.11 -23.44
N VAL A 151 -2.05 -0.18 -23.28
CA VAL A 151 -0.87 -0.78 -23.90
C VAL A 151 -1.24 -2.11 -24.55
N ARG A 152 -0.72 -2.36 -25.75
CA ARG A 152 -0.90 -3.60 -26.49
C ARG A 152 0.38 -4.00 -27.18
N ILE A 153 0.97 -5.08 -26.72
CA ILE A 153 2.06 -5.79 -27.39
C ILE A 153 1.68 -7.26 -27.57
N THR A 154 2.48 -8.04 -28.23
CA THR A 154 2.18 -9.44 -28.54
C THR A 154 1.84 -10.26 -27.30
N SER A 155 2.58 -10.08 -26.22
CA SER A 155 2.53 -10.86 -24.97
C SER A 155 1.72 -10.21 -23.86
N LEU A 156 1.33 -8.93 -24.00
CA LEU A 156 0.70 -8.17 -22.94
C LEU A 156 -0.34 -7.20 -23.47
N ARG A 157 -1.48 -7.15 -22.79
CA ARG A 157 -2.49 -6.11 -22.93
C ARG A 157 -2.77 -5.49 -21.59
N MET A 158 -2.78 -4.17 -21.53
CA MET A 158 -3.25 -3.39 -20.37
C MET A 158 -4.29 -2.38 -20.85
N ASP A 159 -5.41 -2.35 -20.14
CA ASP A 159 -6.37 -1.23 -20.13
C ASP A 159 -6.42 -0.72 -18.67
N ASN A 160 -6.21 0.58 -18.47
CA ASN A 160 -6.09 1.16 -17.13
C ASN A 160 -7.46 1.22 -16.41
N GLY A 161 -7.97 0.06 -16.03
CA GLY A 161 -9.26 -0.11 -15.38
C GLY A 161 -9.19 -1.03 -14.17
N HIS A 162 -10.00 -0.71 -13.18
CA HIS A 162 -10.23 -1.61 -12.05
C HIS A 162 -11.14 -2.75 -12.50
N THR A 163 -10.84 -3.94 -12.05
CA THR A 163 -11.61 -5.15 -12.37
C THR A 163 -11.99 -5.89 -11.09
N GLY A 164 -12.95 -6.77 -11.18
CA GLY A 164 -13.58 -7.42 -10.03
C GLY A 164 -13.15 -8.87 -9.82
N GLU A 165 -12.04 -9.30 -10.40
CA GLU A 165 -11.48 -10.62 -10.16
C GLU A 165 -10.91 -10.73 -8.73
N GLU A 166 -10.74 -11.96 -8.27
CA GLU A 166 -10.11 -12.28 -7.00
C GLU A 166 -8.68 -11.73 -6.94
N VAL A 167 -8.30 -11.27 -5.77
CA VAL A 167 -6.95 -10.77 -5.51
C VAL A 167 -6.20 -11.70 -4.55
N LEU A 168 -4.88 -11.70 -4.66
CA LEU A 168 -4.02 -12.46 -3.77
C LEU A 168 -4.07 -11.90 -2.35
N ALA A 169 -4.22 -12.78 -1.37
CA ALA A 169 -3.94 -12.50 0.03
C ALA A 169 -2.87 -13.46 0.55
N ALA A 170 -1.94 -12.94 1.33
CA ALA A 170 -0.87 -13.72 1.96
C ALA A 170 -0.59 -13.18 3.37
N ALA A 171 -0.19 -14.06 4.28
CA ALA A 171 0.11 -13.67 5.65
C ALA A 171 1.28 -14.45 6.23
N GLN A 172 1.92 -13.85 7.24
CA GLN A 172 2.94 -14.45 8.09
C GLN A 172 2.74 -13.99 9.53
N GLY A 173 3.05 -14.84 10.51
CA GLY A 173 2.92 -14.54 11.94
C GLY A 173 1.63 -15.09 12.55
N PRO A 174 1.22 -14.61 13.74
CA PRO A 174 0.08 -15.11 14.47
C PRO A 174 -1.23 -15.00 13.68
N GLY A 175 -1.96 -16.11 13.50
CA GLY A 175 -3.22 -16.15 12.76
C GLY A 175 -3.07 -16.30 11.24
N ALA A 176 -1.83 -16.34 10.72
CA ALA A 176 -1.57 -16.50 9.28
C ALA A 176 -2.11 -17.83 8.72
N GLU A 177 -2.21 -18.87 9.54
CA GLU A 177 -2.79 -20.17 9.16
C GLU A 177 -4.27 -20.08 8.74
N ARG A 178 -4.94 -18.98 9.03
CA ARG A 178 -6.33 -18.70 8.64
C ARG A 178 -6.44 -18.09 7.25
N VAL A 179 -5.32 -17.66 6.66
CA VAL A 179 -5.28 -17.08 5.32
C VAL A 179 -4.96 -18.18 4.32
N GLY A 180 -5.95 -18.60 3.55
CA GLY A 180 -5.76 -19.64 2.55
C GLY A 180 -7.05 -20.01 1.82
N GLY A 181 -6.90 -20.59 0.64
CA GLY A 181 -8.02 -20.90 -0.22
C GLY A 181 -8.77 -19.67 -0.70
N PHE A 182 -10.07 -19.81 -0.95
CA PHE A 182 -10.95 -18.68 -1.28
C PHE A 182 -11.57 -18.12 -0.01
N MET A 183 -11.48 -16.80 0.17
CA MET A 183 -11.94 -16.10 1.35
C MET A 183 -12.80 -14.90 0.97
N ALA A 184 -13.80 -14.58 1.79
CA ALA A 184 -14.45 -13.28 1.69
C ALA A 184 -13.51 -12.19 2.22
N ASN A 185 -13.52 -11.00 1.61
CA ASN A 185 -12.69 -9.88 2.05
C ASN A 185 -12.91 -9.51 3.53
N THR A 186 -14.13 -9.67 4.04
CA THR A 186 -14.47 -9.46 5.47
C THR A 186 -13.81 -10.45 6.42
N ASP A 187 -13.33 -11.59 5.94
CA ASP A 187 -12.65 -12.58 6.77
C ASP A 187 -11.24 -12.11 7.19
N LEU A 188 -10.61 -11.24 6.41
CA LEU A 188 -9.34 -10.61 6.79
C LEU A 188 -9.45 -9.81 8.10
N PHE A 189 -10.60 -9.16 8.34
CA PHE A 189 -10.86 -8.51 9.64
C PHE A 189 -10.81 -9.51 10.80
N ARG A 190 -11.40 -10.71 10.63
CA ARG A 190 -11.38 -11.75 11.66
C ARG A 190 -9.97 -12.29 11.91
N VAL A 191 -9.15 -12.41 10.87
CA VAL A 191 -7.75 -12.79 11.00
C VAL A 191 -7.00 -11.75 11.84
N MET A 192 -7.18 -10.45 11.57
CA MET A 192 -6.56 -9.37 12.33
C MET A 192 -7.04 -9.36 13.80
N MET A 193 -8.34 -9.54 14.05
CA MET A 193 -8.89 -9.60 15.42
C MET A 193 -8.32 -10.79 16.19
N ALA A 194 -8.20 -11.95 15.55
CA ALA A 194 -7.61 -13.14 16.17
C ALA A 194 -6.14 -12.94 16.52
N ALA A 195 -5.36 -12.23 15.68
CA ALA A 195 -3.98 -11.92 15.97
C ALA A 195 -3.80 -11.05 17.24
N TYR A 196 -4.80 -10.23 17.59
CA TYR A 196 -4.85 -9.49 18.85
C TYR A 196 -5.38 -10.32 20.05
N GLY A 197 -5.77 -11.57 19.83
CA GLY A 197 -6.45 -12.36 20.87
C GLY A 197 -7.88 -11.89 21.14
N TRP A 198 -8.49 -11.12 20.26
CA TRP A 198 -9.87 -10.66 20.36
C TRP A 198 -10.78 -11.61 19.58
N GLU A 199 -11.79 -12.17 20.24
CA GLU A 199 -12.77 -12.99 19.56
C GLU A 199 -13.67 -12.10 18.69
N ALA A 200 -13.59 -12.29 17.37
CA ALA A 200 -14.59 -11.70 16.50
C ALA A 200 -15.90 -12.50 16.67
N SER A 201 -16.98 -11.84 17.05
CA SER A 201 -18.31 -12.47 17.09
C SER A 201 -18.59 -13.14 15.73
N PRO A 202 -19.18 -14.38 15.71
CA PRO A 202 -19.58 -15.01 14.47
C PRO A 202 -20.55 -14.10 13.71
N PRO A 203 -20.56 -14.14 12.37
CA PRO A 203 -21.52 -13.37 11.60
C PRO A 203 -22.91 -13.73 12.02
N SER A 204 -23.78 -12.72 12.15
CA SER A 204 -25.20 -12.98 12.28
C SER A 204 -25.66 -13.79 11.06
N PRO A 205 -26.43 -14.87 11.24
CA PRO A 205 -26.91 -15.64 10.11
C PRO A 205 -27.67 -14.71 9.17
N THR A 206 -27.20 -14.61 7.94
CA THR A 206 -27.95 -13.93 6.86
C THR A 206 -29.30 -14.63 6.71
N ARG A 207 -30.36 -13.89 6.96
CA ARG A 207 -31.75 -14.32 6.68
C ARG A 207 -31.98 -14.32 5.17
#